data_b658847ec1ce52a3dfd026f7e6e4c7db
#
_entry.id   b658847ec1ce52a3dfd026f7e6e4c7db
#
_cell.length_a   1.000
_cell.length_b   1.000
_cell.length_c   1.000
_cell.angle_alpha   90.00
_cell.angle_beta   90.00
_cell.angle_gamma   90.00
#
_symmetry.space_group_name_H-M   'P 1'
#
loop_
_entity.id
_entity.type
_entity.pdbx_description
1 polymer ?
#
loop_
_entity_poly.entity_id
_entity_poly.type
_entity_poly.pdbx_seq_one_letter_code
_entity_poly.pdbx_strand_id
1 'polypeptide(L)' 'NSVQELAIIRDIHVGMRDCSNPVVYFTVDMLFGSSLQIIEDIPAFIRETGCYKLEDLEGKACVVEKTSDWMIEYVCLKK' A
#
# COMPACT_ATOMS: atom_id res chain seq x y z
N ASN A 1 4.32 -15.64 13.73
CA ASN A 1 5.25 -14.51 13.86
C ASN A 1 5.27 -13.68 12.60
N SER A 2 5.21 -12.37 12.75
CA SER A 2 5.27 -11.44 11.62
C SER A 2 6.55 -10.62 11.70
N VAL A 3 7.02 -10.17 10.53
CA VAL A 3 8.21 -9.34 10.40
C VAL A 3 7.83 -8.10 9.60
N GLN A 4 8.32 -6.94 10.02
CA GLN A 4 8.14 -5.73 9.26
C GLN A 4 9.30 -5.52 8.31
N GLU A 5 9.00 -5.11 7.09
CA GLU A 5 9.99 -4.83 6.06
C GLU A 5 9.69 -3.49 5.40
N LEU A 6 10.72 -2.88 4.83
CA LEU A 6 10.54 -1.70 4.01
C LEU A 6 10.19 -2.11 2.58
N ALA A 7 9.34 -1.31 1.96
CA ALA A 7 8.92 -1.52 0.58
C ALA A 7 8.73 -0.17 -0.10
N ILE A 8 8.66 -0.19 -1.41
CA ILE A 8 8.44 1.01 -2.22
C ILE A 8 7.08 0.89 -2.88
N ILE A 9 6.29 1.96 -2.80
CA ILE A 9 4.98 2.00 -3.43
C ILE A 9 5.14 2.22 -4.94
N ARG A 10 4.47 1.38 -5.74
CA ARG A 10 4.49 1.44 -7.20
C ARG A 10 3.08 1.33 -7.76
N ASP A 11 2.87 1.99 -8.88
CA ASP A 11 1.62 1.86 -9.66
C ASP A 11 0.38 2.15 -8.85
N ILE A 12 0.41 3.21 -8.04
CA ILE A 12 -0.71 3.58 -7.20
C ILE A 12 -1.82 4.21 -8.03
N HIS A 13 -3.04 3.74 -7.86
CA HIS A 13 -4.19 4.25 -8.59
C HIS A 13 -5.48 3.92 -7.86
N VAL A 14 -6.55 4.59 -8.26
CA VAL A 14 -7.88 4.27 -7.77
C VAL A 14 -8.56 3.37 -8.79
N GLY A 15 -9.19 2.32 -8.30
CA GLY A 15 -9.99 1.44 -9.15
C GLY A 15 -11.30 1.11 -8.47
N MET A 16 -12.14 0.36 -9.16
CA MET A 16 -13.42 -0.08 -8.62
C MET A 16 -13.32 -1.56 -8.30
N ARG A 17 -13.55 -1.89 -7.04
CA ARG A 17 -13.59 -3.28 -6.63
C ARG A 17 -14.83 -3.99 -7.18
N ASP A 18 -15.92 -3.25 -7.20
CA ASP A 18 -17.18 -3.66 -7.81
C ASP A 18 -17.84 -2.41 -8.37
N CYS A 19 -19.12 -2.47 -8.68
CA CYS A 19 -19.81 -1.37 -9.34
C CYS A 19 -19.97 -0.11 -8.48
N SER A 20 -19.72 -0.17 -7.19
CA SER A 20 -20.04 0.92 -6.28
C SER A 20 -18.94 1.32 -5.30
N ASN A 21 -17.89 0.52 -5.15
CA ASN A 21 -16.90 0.76 -4.10
C ASN A 21 -15.51 1.05 -4.67
N PRO A 22 -15.08 2.32 -4.66
CA PRO A 22 -13.73 2.63 -5.07
C PRO A 22 -12.72 2.16 -4.04
N VAL A 23 -11.57 1.70 -4.50
CA VAL A 23 -10.45 1.30 -3.66
C VAL A 23 -9.17 1.84 -4.25
N VAL A 24 -8.14 1.94 -3.42
CA VAL A 24 -6.81 2.30 -3.89
C VAL A 24 -6.01 1.00 -4.08
N TYR A 25 -5.43 0.85 -5.25
CA TYR A 25 -4.54 -0.27 -5.57
C TYR A 25 -3.12 0.23 -5.66
N PHE A 26 -2.18 -0.50 -5.14
CA PHE A 26 -0.76 -0.25 -5.39
C PHE A 26 0.04 -1.52 -5.17
N THR A 27 1.21 -1.54 -5.77
CA THR A 27 2.16 -2.63 -5.57
C THR A 27 3.22 -2.16 -4.58
N VAL A 28 3.60 -3.03 -3.65
CA VAL A 28 4.72 -2.78 -2.75
C VAL A 28 5.88 -3.63 -3.23
N ASP A 29 6.99 -2.96 -3.59
CA ASP A 29 8.21 -3.63 -4.01
C ASP A 29 9.13 -3.78 -2.82
N MET A 30 9.38 -5.02 -2.43
CA MET A 30 10.30 -5.36 -1.36
C MET A 30 11.62 -5.84 -1.96
N LEU A 31 12.60 -6.10 -1.11
CA LEU A 31 13.91 -6.56 -1.57
C LEU A 31 13.82 -7.85 -2.38
N PHE A 32 12.96 -8.77 -1.98
CA PHE A 32 12.86 -10.10 -2.59
C PHE A 32 11.50 -10.38 -3.21
N GLY A 33 10.78 -9.36 -3.65
CA GLY A 33 9.51 -9.60 -4.31
C GLY A 33 8.59 -8.42 -4.22
N SER A 34 7.38 -8.60 -4.73
CA SER A 34 6.36 -7.56 -4.70
C SER A 34 5.01 -8.15 -4.36
N SER A 35 4.09 -7.30 -3.90
CA SER A 35 2.75 -7.72 -3.56
C SER A 35 1.76 -6.61 -3.89
N LEU A 36 0.60 -6.98 -4.40
CA LEU A 36 -0.48 -6.04 -4.65
C LEU A 36 -1.22 -5.75 -3.35
N GLN A 37 -1.45 -4.48 -3.09
CA GLN A 37 -2.20 -4.03 -1.91
C GLN A 37 -3.48 -3.35 -2.35
N ILE A 38 -4.53 -3.54 -1.57
CA ILE A 38 -5.84 -2.95 -1.83
C ILE A 38 -6.27 -2.23 -0.55
N ILE A 39 -6.53 -0.93 -0.66
CA ILE A 39 -6.96 -0.11 0.47
C ILE A 39 -8.44 0.22 0.25
N GLU A 40 -9.28 -0.24 1.16
CA GLU A 40 -10.72 -0.01 1.08
C GLU A 40 -11.13 1.29 1.77
N ASP A 41 -10.48 1.62 2.89
CA ASP A 41 -10.80 2.86 3.63
C ASP A 41 -9.90 3.99 3.12
N ILE A 42 -10.32 4.60 2.02
CA ILE A 42 -9.55 5.66 1.37
C ILE A 42 -9.35 6.88 2.28
N PRO A 43 -10.39 7.38 2.99
CA PRO A 43 -10.17 8.53 3.88
C PRO A 43 -9.13 8.26 4.97
N ALA A 44 -9.15 7.07 5.56
CA ALA A 44 -8.17 6.72 6.58
C ALA A 44 -6.76 6.65 5.99
N PHE A 45 -6.64 6.12 4.78
CA PHE A 45 -5.35 6.03 4.09
C PHE A 45 -4.79 7.42 3.79
N ILE A 46 -5.64 8.33 3.31
CA ILE A 46 -5.21 9.71 3.02
C ILE A 46 -4.78 10.42 4.30
N ARG A 47 -5.52 10.25 5.39
CA ARG A 47 -5.14 10.84 6.67
C ARG A 47 -3.81 10.30 7.19
N GLU A 48 -3.60 9.01 7.07
CA GLU A 48 -2.37 8.38 7.55
C GLU A 48 -1.16 8.84 6.73
N THR A 49 -1.30 8.90 5.40
CA THR A 49 -0.20 9.26 4.52
C THR A 49 0.03 10.77 4.42
N GLY A 50 -1.02 11.56 4.67
CA GLY A 50 -0.94 13.02 4.55
C GLY A 50 -0.80 13.51 3.12
N CYS A 51 -1.15 12.70 2.12
CA CYS A 51 -0.99 13.09 0.72
C CYS A 51 -2.16 13.94 0.24
N TYR A 52 -1.90 14.82 -0.73
CA TYR A 52 -2.95 15.54 -1.45
C TYR A 52 -3.39 14.78 -2.70
N LYS A 53 -2.45 14.10 -3.32
CA LYS A 53 -2.69 13.33 -4.54
C LYS A 53 -2.09 11.95 -4.35
N LEU A 54 -2.77 10.93 -4.85
CA LEU A 54 -2.24 9.57 -4.73
C LEU A 54 -0.91 9.39 -5.46
N GLU A 55 -0.74 10.06 -6.60
CA GLU A 55 0.52 9.96 -7.34
C GLU A 55 1.72 10.49 -6.57
N ASP A 56 1.50 11.31 -5.54
CA ASP A 56 2.59 11.78 -4.68
C ASP A 56 3.20 10.64 -3.87
N LEU A 57 2.49 9.53 -3.74
CA LEU A 57 2.97 8.36 -3.01
C LEU A 57 3.79 7.42 -3.88
N GLU A 58 3.78 7.63 -5.20
CA GLU A 58 4.55 6.81 -6.12
C GLU A 58 6.04 6.91 -5.80
N GLY A 59 6.68 5.77 -5.59
CA GLY A 59 8.11 5.74 -5.25
C GLY A 59 8.42 6.00 -3.78
N LYS A 60 7.42 6.23 -2.94
CA LYS A 60 7.63 6.45 -1.51
C LYS A 60 7.89 5.14 -0.77
N ALA A 61 8.73 5.22 0.25
CA ALA A 61 8.99 4.06 1.10
C ALA A 61 7.85 3.87 2.10
N CYS A 62 7.50 2.63 2.33
CA CYS A 62 6.47 2.27 3.30
C CYS A 62 6.92 1.07 4.10
N VAL A 63 6.18 0.79 5.16
CA VAL A 63 6.40 -0.38 6.00
C VAL A 63 5.30 -1.38 5.71
N VAL A 64 5.69 -2.61 5.46
CA VAL A 64 4.75 -3.72 5.28
C VAL A 64 4.99 -4.76 6.34
N GLU A 65 3.95 -5.50 6.68
CA GLU A 65 4.04 -6.61 7.63
C GLU A 65 3.93 -7.90 6.85
N LYS A 66 4.94 -8.76 7.02
CA LYS A 66 5.02 -10.04 6.35
C LYS A 66 4.80 -11.15 7.36
N THR A 67 3.68 -11.84 7.24
CA THR A 67 3.35 -12.97 8.10
C THR A 67 3.85 -14.27 7.50
N SER A 68 3.86 -14.36 6.17
CA SER A 68 4.43 -15.48 5.43
C SER A 68 4.85 -14.97 4.06
N ASP A 69 5.43 -15.82 3.22
CA ASP A 69 5.94 -15.40 1.91
C ASP A 69 4.86 -14.79 1.01
N TRP A 70 3.58 -15.07 1.27
CA TRP A 70 2.48 -14.59 0.46
C TRP A 70 1.47 -13.76 1.25
N MET A 71 1.68 -13.57 2.56
CA MET A 71 0.81 -12.77 3.43
C MET A 71 1.50 -11.47 3.77
N ILE A 72 1.30 -10.45 2.95
CA ILE A 72 1.96 -9.16 3.08
C ILE A 72 0.90 -8.08 3.13
N GLU A 73 0.98 -7.21 4.14
CA GLU A 73 0.03 -6.13 4.33
C GLU A 73 0.74 -4.81 4.55
N TYR A 74 0.19 -3.77 3.95
CA TYR A 74 0.66 -2.41 4.16
C TYR A 74 0.35 -1.97 5.60
N VAL A 75 1.31 -1.33 6.25
CA VAL A 75 1.13 -0.82 7.61
C VAL A 75 1.05 0.71 7.58
N CYS A 76 2.11 1.38 7.13
CA CYS A 76 2.16 2.84 7.12
C CYS A 76 3.31 3.32 6.25
N LEU A 77 3.33 4.62 5.96
CA LEU A 77 4.48 5.22 5.28
C LEU A 77 5.70 5.22 6.20
N LYS A 78 6.86 5.10 5.60
CA LYS A 78 8.12 5.26 6.32
C LYS A 78 8.35 6.75 6.56
N LYS A 79 8.53 7.10 7.81
CA LYS A 79 8.77 8.49 8.23
C LYS A 79 10.21 8.77 8.54
#